data_fdfce7af05a8fb64be8fd1b641c0a251
#
_entry.id   fdfce7af05a8fb64be8fd1b641c0a251
#
_cell.length_a   1.000
_cell.length_b   1.000
_cell.length_c   1.000
_cell.angle_alpha   90.00
_cell.angle_beta   90.00
_cell.angle_gamma   90.00
#
_symmetry.space_group_name_H-M   'P 1'
#
loop_
_entity.id
_entity.type
_entity.pdbx_description
1 polymer ?
#
loop_
_entity_poly.entity_id
_entity_poly.type
_entity_poly.pdbx_seq_one_letter_code
_entity_poly.pdbx_strand_id
1 'polypeptide(L)'
;MPERQDDPTIGKSERLWRRIHPFQINWNANPPIVSTGAFNTSDGLSVSIASETTLEALTQSHPEDSVVEFEVGFARSLGCLIFRDPTEEDPAHALVWGPKSRGRLSKTQMDSLRKAATVLIYRRPQAEN
;
A
#
# COMPACT_ATOMS: atom_id res chain seq x y z
N MET A 1 1.49 1.27 -26.87
CA MET A 1 1.81 0.94 -25.48
C MET A 1 1.02 -0.26 -25.02
N PRO A 2 1.66 -1.29 -24.51
CA PRO A 2 0.90 -2.42 -23.97
C PRO A 2 0.09 -1.96 -22.77
N GLU A 3 -1.12 -2.46 -22.68
CA GLU A 3 -1.95 -2.22 -21.50
C GLU A 3 -1.36 -2.92 -20.29
N ARG A 4 -1.58 -2.34 -19.11
CA ARG A 4 -1.22 -3.00 -17.89
C ARG A 4 -2.11 -4.21 -17.68
N GLN A 5 -1.53 -5.29 -17.23
CA GLN A 5 -2.24 -6.54 -17.01
C GLN A 5 -2.02 -7.04 -15.60
N ASP A 6 -3.08 -7.60 -15.04
CA ASP A 6 -2.99 -8.28 -13.76
C ASP A 6 -2.03 -9.46 -13.86
N ASP A 7 -1.22 -9.68 -12.83
CA ASP A 7 -0.30 -10.80 -12.75
C ASP A 7 -0.95 -11.96 -11.99
N PRO A 8 -1.39 -13.02 -12.68
CA PRO A 8 -2.07 -14.13 -12.02
C PRO A 8 -1.14 -14.96 -11.12
N THR A 9 0.18 -14.77 -11.23
CA THR A 9 1.12 -15.47 -10.34
C THR A 9 1.11 -14.91 -8.92
N ILE A 10 0.55 -13.69 -8.74
CA ILE A 10 0.34 -13.13 -7.41
C ILE A 10 -1.02 -13.65 -6.94
N GLY A 11 -1.01 -14.60 -6.01
CA GLY A 11 -2.22 -15.25 -5.53
C GLY A 11 -3.13 -14.31 -4.73
N LYS A 12 -4.42 -14.61 -4.72
CA LYS A 12 -5.42 -13.75 -4.06
C LYS A 12 -5.22 -13.66 -2.55
N SER A 13 -4.61 -14.66 -1.94
CA SER A 13 -4.34 -14.66 -0.50
C SER A 13 -3.01 -14.01 -0.13
N GLU A 14 -2.21 -13.62 -1.13
CA GLU A 14 -1.01 -12.84 -0.88
C GLU A 14 -1.38 -11.52 -0.23
N ARG A 15 -0.48 -11.06 0.65
CA ARG A 15 -0.65 -9.80 1.35
C ARG A 15 0.26 -8.76 0.76
N LEU A 16 -0.25 -7.53 0.72
CA LEU A 16 0.49 -6.38 0.22
C LEU A 16 0.73 -5.42 1.38
N TRP A 17 1.94 -4.92 1.47
CA TRP A 17 2.35 -3.95 2.49
C TRP A 17 2.57 -2.59 1.85
N ARG A 18 2.02 -1.57 2.49
CA ARG A 18 2.23 -0.19 2.07
C ARG A 18 2.79 0.63 3.23
N ARG A 19 3.86 1.36 2.96
CA ARG A 19 4.41 2.32 3.92
C ARG A 19 3.49 3.54 4.00
N ILE A 20 3.24 4.01 5.21
CA ILE A 20 2.39 5.17 5.48
C ILE A 20 3.24 6.21 6.17
N HIS A 21 3.36 7.39 5.56
CA HIS A 21 4.11 8.48 6.13
C HIS A 21 3.39 9.01 7.38
N PRO A 22 4.12 9.47 8.42
CA PRO A 22 3.48 9.99 9.63
C PRO A 22 2.42 11.06 9.40
N PHE A 23 2.59 11.90 8.37
CA PHE A 23 1.60 12.93 8.03
C PHE A 23 0.28 12.38 7.51
N GLN A 24 0.24 11.10 7.16
CA GLN A 24 -0.94 10.45 6.61
C GLN A 24 -1.75 9.72 7.70
N ILE A 25 -1.40 9.95 8.95
CA ILE A 25 -2.06 9.30 10.09
C ILE A 25 -2.55 10.38 11.05
N ASN A 26 -3.82 10.26 11.46
CA ASN A 26 -4.37 11.08 12.53
C ASN A 26 -4.00 10.46 13.87
N TRP A 27 -2.96 10.99 14.51
CA TRP A 27 -2.44 10.47 15.77
C TRP A 27 -3.28 10.87 16.98
N ASN A 28 -4.22 11.81 16.79
CA ASN A 28 -5.10 12.25 17.88
C ASN A 28 -6.30 11.31 18.08
N ALA A 29 -6.57 10.47 17.10
CA ALA A 29 -7.60 9.44 17.23
C ALA A 29 -7.04 8.25 18.02
N ASN A 30 -7.90 7.48 18.66
CA ASN A 30 -7.52 6.29 19.42
C ASN A 30 -8.46 5.12 19.05
N PRO A 31 -7.98 4.12 18.25
CA PRO A 31 -6.62 4.04 17.68
C PRO A 31 -6.36 5.10 16.61
N PRO A 32 -5.10 5.37 16.28
CA PRO A 32 -4.78 6.29 15.20
C PRO A 32 -5.42 5.87 13.88
N ILE A 33 -5.80 6.85 13.05
CA ILE A 33 -6.53 6.59 11.80
C ILE A 33 -5.67 6.98 10.61
N VAL A 34 -5.45 6.02 9.71
CA VAL A 34 -4.78 6.28 8.43
C VAL A 34 -5.75 7.04 7.52
N SER A 35 -5.29 8.11 6.90
CA SER A 35 -6.13 8.91 6.02
C SER A 35 -6.39 8.21 4.69
N THR A 36 -7.53 8.51 4.07
CA THR A 36 -7.84 8.01 2.72
C THR A 36 -6.79 8.50 1.72
N GLY A 37 -6.26 9.72 1.93
CA GLY A 37 -5.24 10.30 1.06
C GLY A 37 -3.93 9.49 1.02
N ALA A 38 -3.68 8.63 2.01
CA ALA A 38 -2.52 7.75 1.99
C ALA A 38 -2.55 6.76 0.81
N PHE A 39 -3.71 6.56 0.20
CA PHE A 39 -3.90 5.68 -0.96
C PHE A 39 -4.07 6.46 -2.26
N ASN A 40 -3.84 7.77 -2.23
CA ASN A 40 -3.99 8.63 -3.40
C ASN A 40 -2.64 8.85 -4.06
N THR A 41 -2.41 8.13 -5.15
CA THR A 41 -1.16 8.23 -5.93
C THR A 41 -1.48 8.24 -7.42
N SER A 42 -0.59 8.83 -8.19
CA SER A 42 -0.59 8.69 -9.65
C SER A 42 0.31 7.53 -10.04
N ASP A 43 0.11 6.96 -11.23
CA ASP A 43 0.92 5.86 -11.77
C ASP A 43 0.88 4.60 -10.90
N GLY A 44 -0.30 4.31 -10.32
CA GLY A 44 -0.51 3.14 -9.48
C GLY A 44 -0.10 3.36 -8.03
N LEU A 45 -0.56 2.47 -7.17
CA LEU A 45 -0.27 2.49 -5.74
C LEU A 45 0.91 1.57 -5.45
N SER A 46 2.01 2.12 -4.96
CA SER A 46 3.22 1.35 -4.62
C SER A 46 2.99 0.50 -3.38
N VAL A 47 3.27 -0.78 -3.51
CA VAL A 47 3.17 -1.76 -2.42
C VAL A 47 4.33 -2.74 -2.53
N SER A 48 4.50 -3.58 -1.51
CA SER A 48 5.46 -4.70 -1.55
C SER A 48 4.73 -6.00 -1.23
N ILE A 49 5.10 -7.07 -1.92
CA ILE A 49 4.53 -8.39 -1.69
C ILE A 49 5.12 -8.93 -0.38
N ALA A 50 4.27 -9.12 0.63
CA ALA A 50 4.71 -9.39 1.99
C ALA A 50 5.56 -10.66 2.11
N SER A 51 5.23 -11.69 1.35
CA SER A 51 5.98 -12.96 1.38
C SER A 51 7.38 -12.86 0.78
N GLU A 52 7.70 -11.75 0.11
CA GLU A 52 8.97 -11.55 -0.58
C GLU A 52 9.86 -10.50 0.06
N THR A 53 9.46 -9.97 1.22
CA THR A 53 10.24 -8.98 1.96
C THR A 53 10.01 -9.13 3.46
N THR A 54 10.62 -8.23 4.23
CA THR A 54 10.39 -8.15 5.69
C THR A 54 10.04 -6.71 6.04
N LEU A 55 9.43 -6.50 7.20
CA LEU A 55 9.14 -5.14 7.67
C LEU A 55 10.43 -4.33 7.83
N GLU A 56 11.49 -4.97 8.30
CA GLU A 56 12.79 -4.31 8.46
C GLU A 56 13.35 -3.84 7.13
N ALA A 57 13.35 -4.72 6.12
CA ALA A 57 13.84 -4.37 4.79
C ALA A 57 12.98 -3.27 4.16
N LEU A 58 11.65 -3.36 4.31
CA LEU A 58 10.72 -2.41 3.72
C LEU A 58 10.91 -1.00 4.28
N THR A 59 11.21 -0.87 5.57
CA THR A 59 11.31 0.43 6.24
C THR A 59 12.74 0.86 6.50
N GLN A 60 13.73 0.15 5.99
CA GLN A 60 15.15 0.44 6.24
C GLN A 60 15.52 1.88 5.87
N SER A 61 15.06 2.36 4.73
CA SER A 61 15.33 3.72 4.26
C SER A 61 14.25 4.72 4.68
N HIS A 62 13.21 4.24 5.37
CA HIS A 62 12.06 5.04 5.81
C HIS A 62 11.66 4.61 7.22
N PRO A 63 12.57 4.76 8.21
CA PRO A 63 12.31 4.23 9.56
C PRO A 63 11.18 4.93 10.30
N GLU A 64 10.74 6.08 9.81
CA GLU A 64 9.62 6.84 10.38
C GLU A 64 8.26 6.33 9.91
N ASP A 65 8.22 5.51 8.86
CA ASP A 65 6.97 5.08 8.26
C ASP A 65 6.31 3.95 9.05
N SER A 66 4.98 4.04 9.17
CA SER A 66 4.15 2.93 9.59
C SER A 66 3.87 2.01 8.40
N VAL A 67 3.33 0.83 8.64
CA VAL A 67 3.03 -0.12 7.56
C VAL A 67 1.62 -0.66 7.75
N VAL A 68 0.86 -0.65 6.66
CA VAL A 68 -0.45 -1.29 6.61
C VAL A 68 -0.42 -2.48 5.66
N GLU A 69 -1.36 -3.38 5.85
CA GLU A 69 -1.48 -4.63 5.10
C GLU A 69 -2.89 -4.79 4.58
N PHE A 70 -3.03 -5.26 3.35
CA PHE A 70 -4.31 -5.69 2.80
C PHE A 70 -4.08 -6.84 1.82
N GLU A 71 -5.14 -7.59 1.52
CA GLU A 71 -5.03 -8.75 0.66
C GLU A 71 -5.19 -8.39 -0.82
N VAL A 72 -4.43 -9.09 -1.65
CA VAL A 72 -4.51 -8.99 -3.11
C VAL A 72 -5.94 -9.23 -3.59
N GLY A 73 -6.59 -10.29 -3.11
CA GLY A 73 -7.95 -10.63 -3.53
C GLY A 73 -8.95 -9.51 -3.23
N PHE A 74 -8.77 -8.81 -2.11
CA PHE A 74 -9.65 -7.68 -1.79
C PHE A 74 -9.48 -6.55 -2.81
N ALA A 75 -8.23 -6.18 -3.11
CA ALA A 75 -7.97 -5.13 -4.10
C ALA A 75 -8.51 -5.49 -5.47
N ARG A 76 -8.34 -6.76 -5.89
CA ARG A 76 -8.92 -7.24 -7.14
C ARG A 76 -10.44 -7.16 -7.16
N SER A 77 -11.09 -7.43 -6.03
CA SER A 77 -12.56 -7.34 -5.92
C SER A 77 -13.06 -5.93 -6.12
N LEU A 78 -12.20 -4.93 -5.92
CA LEU A 78 -12.52 -3.53 -6.16
C LEU A 78 -12.28 -3.10 -7.61
N GLY A 79 -11.82 -4.01 -8.47
CA GLY A 79 -11.53 -3.72 -9.87
C GLY A 79 -10.10 -3.31 -10.14
N CYS A 80 -9.20 -3.47 -9.17
CA CYS A 80 -7.79 -3.14 -9.37
C CYS A 80 -7.03 -4.29 -10.01
N LEU A 81 -6.01 -3.94 -10.81
CA LEU A 81 -5.03 -4.89 -11.30
C LEU A 81 -3.83 -4.86 -10.36
N ILE A 82 -3.14 -5.99 -10.21
CA ILE A 82 -1.94 -6.06 -9.40
C ILE A 82 -0.86 -6.74 -10.22
N PHE A 83 0.30 -6.11 -10.32
CA PHE A 83 1.41 -6.66 -11.09
C PHE A 83 2.75 -6.27 -10.46
N ARG A 84 3.76 -7.10 -10.71
CA ARG A 84 5.10 -6.88 -10.19
C ARG A 84 5.76 -5.69 -10.88
N ASP A 85 6.50 -4.94 -10.10
CA ASP A 85 7.25 -3.77 -10.56
C ASP A 85 8.55 -3.67 -9.75
N PRO A 86 9.41 -4.71 -9.84
CA PRO A 86 10.58 -4.77 -8.97
C PRO A 86 11.54 -3.62 -9.25
N THR A 87 12.17 -3.14 -8.17
CA THR A 87 13.21 -2.12 -8.21
C THR A 87 14.48 -2.68 -7.58
N GLU A 88 15.62 -2.01 -7.78
CA GLU A 88 16.86 -2.41 -7.11
C GLU A 88 16.71 -2.37 -5.59
N GLU A 89 16.03 -1.34 -5.08
CA GLU A 89 15.83 -1.16 -3.64
C GLU A 89 14.81 -2.12 -3.07
N ASP A 90 13.83 -2.52 -3.88
CA ASP A 90 12.76 -3.40 -3.42
C ASP A 90 12.36 -4.39 -4.51
N PRO A 91 13.00 -5.57 -4.53
CA PRO A 91 12.62 -6.62 -5.50
C PRO A 91 11.18 -7.12 -5.33
N ALA A 92 10.58 -6.91 -4.16
CA ALA A 92 9.20 -7.32 -3.87
C ALA A 92 8.18 -6.26 -4.30
N HIS A 93 8.63 -5.14 -4.88
CA HIS A 93 7.74 -4.04 -5.25
C HIS A 93 6.72 -4.45 -6.29
N ALA A 94 5.49 -4.00 -6.10
CA ALA A 94 4.37 -4.22 -7.00
C ALA A 94 3.52 -2.96 -7.06
N LEU A 95 2.62 -2.92 -8.02
CA LEU A 95 1.67 -1.81 -8.17
C LEU A 95 0.25 -2.34 -8.07
N VAL A 96 -0.59 -1.60 -7.36
CA VAL A 96 -2.03 -1.76 -7.39
C VAL A 96 -2.54 -0.69 -8.36
N TRP A 97 -3.11 -1.15 -9.47
CA TRP A 97 -3.43 -0.28 -10.60
C TRP A 97 -4.93 -0.06 -10.68
N GLY A 98 -5.35 1.19 -10.52
CA GLY A 98 -6.75 1.57 -10.61
C GLY A 98 -7.21 1.73 -12.05
N PRO A 99 -8.53 1.74 -12.28
CA PRO A 99 -9.08 1.88 -13.64
C PRO A 99 -9.02 3.31 -14.18
N LYS A 100 -8.70 4.29 -13.36
CA LYS A 100 -8.62 5.69 -13.78
C LYS A 100 -7.33 5.96 -14.54
N SER A 101 -7.26 7.14 -15.14
CA SER A 101 -6.09 7.57 -15.89
C SER A 101 -4.82 7.37 -15.06
N ARG A 102 -3.80 6.75 -15.69
CA ARG A 102 -2.49 6.49 -15.10
C ARG A 102 -2.56 5.61 -13.86
N GLY A 103 -3.54 4.70 -13.82
CA GLY A 103 -3.65 3.72 -12.75
C GLY A 103 -4.10 4.27 -11.41
N ARG A 104 -4.63 5.48 -11.35
CA ARG A 104 -5.12 6.04 -10.10
C ARG A 104 -6.33 5.26 -9.59
N LEU A 105 -6.41 5.12 -8.28
CA LEU A 105 -7.57 4.55 -7.63
C LEU A 105 -8.70 5.58 -7.58
N SER A 106 -9.94 5.11 -7.66
CA SER A 106 -11.10 5.96 -7.40
C SER A 106 -11.17 6.26 -5.90
N LYS A 107 -11.95 7.29 -5.56
CA LYS A 107 -12.19 7.62 -4.14
C LYS A 107 -12.79 6.43 -3.40
N THR A 108 -13.73 5.73 -4.02
CA THR A 108 -14.34 4.53 -3.43
C THR A 108 -13.32 3.44 -3.18
N GLN A 109 -12.42 3.19 -4.14
CA GLN A 109 -11.35 2.20 -3.98
C GLN A 109 -10.40 2.58 -2.86
N MET A 110 -9.95 3.84 -2.81
CA MET A 110 -9.07 4.33 -1.75
C MET A 110 -9.70 4.15 -0.38
N ASP A 111 -10.96 4.53 -0.24
CA ASP A 111 -11.67 4.45 1.04
C ASP A 111 -11.89 3.00 1.47
N SER A 112 -12.22 2.12 0.52
CA SER A 112 -12.41 0.70 0.80
C SER A 112 -11.11 0.03 1.22
N LEU A 113 -9.99 0.35 0.57
CA LEU A 113 -8.67 -0.18 0.97
C LEU A 113 -8.28 0.33 2.35
N ARG A 114 -8.50 1.62 2.62
CA ARG A 114 -8.21 2.18 3.94
C ARG A 114 -8.96 1.44 5.05
N LYS A 115 -10.25 1.20 4.84
CA LYS A 115 -11.07 0.51 5.83
C LYS A 115 -10.67 -0.95 6.02
N ALA A 116 -10.25 -1.62 4.97
CA ALA A 116 -9.88 -3.02 5.01
C ALA A 116 -8.44 -3.24 5.49
N ALA A 117 -7.58 -2.22 5.38
CA ALA A 117 -6.18 -2.35 5.74
C ALA A 117 -6.00 -2.49 7.24
N THR A 118 -5.10 -3.38 7.63
CA THR A 118 -4.70 -3.57 9.02
C THR A 118 -3.34 -2.92 9.21
N VAL A 119 -3.20 -2.15 10.29
CA VAL A 119 -1.91 -1.56 10.62
C VAL A 119 -1.07 -2.61 11.33
N LEU A 120 0.07 -2.97 10.74
CA LEU A 120 0.99 -3.95 11.30
C LEU A 120 1.92 -3.31 12.33
N ILE A 121 2.34 -2.09 12.07
CA ILE A 121 3.22 -1.35 12.96
C ILE A 121 2.89 0.14 12.88
N TYR A 122 2.71 0.76 14.04
CA TYR A 122 2.57 2.20 14.17
C TYR A 122 3.91 2.79 14.59
N ARG A 123 4.38 3.79 13.86
CA ARG A 123 5.59 4.54 14.23
C ARG A 123 5.21 5.98 14.51
N ARG A 124 4.72 6.19 15.72
CA ARG A 124 4.30 7.52 16.16
C ARG A 124 5.51 8.46 16.19
N PRO A 125 5.39 9.64 15.58
CA PRO A 125 6.46 10.64 15.69
C PRO A 125 6.71 10.97 17.17
N GLN A 126 7.99 11.10 17.52
CA GLN A 126 8.34 11.50 18.88
C GLN A 126 8.12 12.99 19.04
N ALA A 127 7.59 13.37 20.22
CA ALA A 127 7.47 14.77 20.55
C ALA A 127 8.86 15.38 20.72
N GLU A 128 9.05 16.57 20.18
CA GLU A 128 10.26 17.33 20.44
C GLU A 128 10.20 17.92 21.84
N ASN A 129 11.31 17.82 22.54
CA ASN A 129 11.43 18.40 23.88
C ASN A 129 12.11 19.77 23.81
#